data_b19f7c417d128475a9ed30211560d033
#
_entry.id   b19f7c417d128475a9ed30211560d033
#
_cell.length_a   1.000
_cell.length_b   1.000
_cell.length_c   1.000
_cell.angle_alpha   90.00
_cell.angle_beta   90.00
_cell.angle_gamma   90.00
#
_symmetry.space_group_name_H-M   'P 1'
#
loop_
_entity.id
_entity.type
_entity.pdbx_description
1 polymer ?
#
loop_
_entity_poly.entity_id
_entity_poly.type
_entity_poly.pdbx_seq_one_letter_code
_entity_poly.pdbx_strand_id
1 'polypeptide(L)'
;QEKVKGETPSSLPPSPSLLVIHVPLVAPCHPGVLNAANSEYVLATLRRAVHGCQGNKQGRGEFSGMVTAPVHKGIINDAGIPFTGHTEFLAGQTGTELVVMMLVGGGMRVALATTHLPLKDVPAAITAPLLENVLRIIRHDLQSRFGIAQPRILVAGLNPHAGESGYLGREEIEVMIPVLDRLRAEGFNVSAPLPADTLFTPHKLAQCDCVLSMYHDQGL
;
A
#
# COMPACT_ATOMS: atom_id res chain seq x y z
N GLN A 1 -4.25 16.94 30.76
CA GLN A 1 -4.01 17.26 29.34
C GLN A 1 -3.03 18.45 29.28
N GLU A 2 -1.81 18.20 28.96
CA GLU A 2 -0.82 19.25 28.74
C GLU A 2 -0.78 19.59 27.25
N LYS A 3 -1.11 20.83 26.90
CA LYS A 3 -1.05 21.34 25.51
C LYS A 3 0.38 21.82 25.23
N VAL A 4 1.10 21.10 24.38
CA VAL A 4 2.42 21.52 23.91
C VAL A 4 2.26 22.24 22.57
N LYS A 5 2.63 23.52 22.51
CA LYS A 5 2.69 24.29 21.26
C LYS A 5 3.95 23.90 20.50
N GLY A 6 3.80 23.14 19.41
CA GLY A 6 4.80 23.01 18.34
C GLY A 6 6.22 22.55 18.67
N GLU A 7 6.56 22.35 19.94
CA GLU A 7 7.87 21.87 20.35
C GLU A 7 7.86 20.36 20.55
N THR A 8 8.88 19.69 20.04
CA THR A 8 9.08 18.25 20.20
C THR A 8 9.55 17.98 21.64
N PRO A 9 8.80 17.24 22.47
CA PRO A 9 9.29 16.90 23.78
C PRO A 9 10.51 15.97 23.69
N SER A 10 11.59 16.33 24.36
CA SER A 10 12.83 15.56 24.36
C SER A 10 12.75 14.24 25.16
N SER A 11 11.65 14.00 25.90
CA SER A 11 11.37 12.75 26.62
C SER A 11 9.88 12.57 26.83
N LEU A 12 9.39 11.32 26.73
CA LEU A 12 8.02 10.97 27.11
C LEU A 12 7.86 11.12 28.62
N PRO A 13 6.72 11.67 29.11
CA PRO A 13 6.46 11.74 30.54
C PRO A 13 6.33 10.35 31.16
N PRO A 14 6.73 10.17 32.43
CA PRO A 14 6.47 8.90 33.12
C PRO A 14 4.96 8.67 33.26
N SER A 15 4.51 7.56 32.72
CA SER A 15 3.13 7.03 32.61
C SER A 15 2.14 7.44 33.72
N PRO A 16 0.81 7.56 33.50
CA PRO A 16 0.06 7.42 32.23
C PRO A 16 -0.46 8.77 31.73
N SER A 17 0.37 9.52 31.03
CA SER A 17 0.00 10.82 30.46
C SER A 17 -0.26 10.70 28.96
N LEU A 18 -1.35 11.32 28.48
CA LEU A 18 -1.61 11.49 27.05
C LEU A 18 -0.98 12.81 26.59
N LEU A 19 0.02 12.73 25.73
CA LEU A 19 0.62 13.88 25.09
C LEU A 19 -0.21 14.27 23.86
N VAL A 20 -0.70 15.51 23.82
CA VAL A 20 -1.46 16.03 22.68
C VAL A 20 -0.66 17.11 21.98
N ILE A 21 -0.30 16.86 20.72
CA ILE A 21 0.34 17.85 19.86
C ILE A 21 -0.79 18.66 19.22
N HIS A 22 -0.83 19.95 19.51
CA HIS A 22 -1.86 20.83 18.99
C HIS A 22 -1.58 21.27 17.55
N VAL A 23 -2.49 20.96 16.65
CA VAL A 23 -2.57 21.55 15.30
C VAL A 23 -3.80 22.47 15.28
N PRO A 24 -3.67 23.76 14.95
CA PRO A 24 -4.80 24.68 15.03
C PRO A 24 -5.84 24.43 13.91
N LEU A 25 -7.12 24.50 14.26
CA LEU A 25 -8.21 24.56 13.27
C LEU A 25 -8.27 25.94 12.63
N VAL A 26 -8.63 25.98 11.33
CA VAL A 26 -8.82 27.23 10.60
C VAL A 26 -10.23 27.77 10.78
N ALA A 27 -11.23 26.89 10.90
CA ALA A 27 -12.63 27.23 11.09
C ALA A 27 -13.27 26.40 12.20
N PRO A 28 -14.38 26.86 12.81
CA PRO A 28 -15.11 26.07 13.80
C PRO A 28 -15.53 24.70 13.26
N CYS A 29 -15.41 23.69 14.10
CA CYS A 29 -15.80 22.31 13.79
C CYS A 29 -17.14 22.01 14.50
N HIS A 30 -18.13 21.58 13.71
CA HIS A 30 -19.42 21.11 14.21
C HIS A 30 -19.54 19.59 13.93
N PRO A 31 -19.86 18.78 14.95
CA PRO A 31 -20.02 17.34 14.75
C PRO A 31 -21.06 17.03 13.67
N GLY A 32 -20.70 16.10 12.75
CA GLY A 32 -21.58 15.70 11.64
C GLY A 32 -21.63 16.68 10.47
N VAL A 33 -20.96 17.83 10.53
CA VAL A 33 -20.94 18.82 9.44
C VAL A 33 -19.54 18.93 8.85
N LEU A 34 -19.43 18.61 7.56
CA LEU A 34 -18.17 18.76 6.84
C LEU A 34 -17.91 20.24 6.52
N ASN A 35 -16.64 20.67 6.64
CA ASN A 35 -16.24 22.03 6.33
C ASN A 35 -14.92 22.02 5.54
N ALA A 36 -15.00 22.44 4.27
CA ALA A 36 -13.84 22.50 3.37
C ALA A 36 -12.70 23.40 3.91
N ALA A 37 -13.02 24.43 4.69
CA ALA A 37 -12.01 25.30 5.30
C ALA A 37 -11.05 24.56 6.27
N ASN A 38 -11.46 23.40 6.80
CA ASN A 38 -10.64 22.58 7.69
C ASN A 38 -9.87 21.49 6.94
N SER A 39 -9.91 21.43 5.62
CA SER A 39 -9.19 20.40 4.85
C SER A 39 -7.68 20.47 5.07
N GLU A 40 -7.12 21.68 5.07
CA GLU A 40 -5.67 21.85 5.33
C GLU A 40 -5.29 21.44 6.76
N TYR A 41 -6.15 21.64 7.76
CA TYR A 41 -5.93 21.10 9.11
C TYR A 41 -5.81 19.58 9.09
N VAL A 42 -6.71 18.88 8.38
CA VAL A 42 -6.63 17.40 8.27
C VAL A 42 -5.32 16.97 7.65
N LEU A 43 -4.90 17.61 6.56
CA LEU A 43 -3.64 17.29 5.90
C LEU A 43 -2.41 17.67 6.76
N ALA A 44 -2.49 18.76 7.52
CA ALA A 44 -1.43 19.15 8.44
C ALA A 44 -1.25 18.14 9.58
N THR A 45 -2.35 17.56 10.10
CA THR A 45 -2.27 16.48 11.11
C THR A 45 -1.62 15.23 10.53
N LEU A 46 -1.98 14.84 9.30
CA LEU A 46 -1.35 13.72 8.62
C LEU A 46 0.14 13.97 8.37
N ARG A 47 0.52 15.14 7.84
CA ARG A 47 1.93 15.52 7.63
C ARG A 47 2.72 15.47 8.94
N ARG A 48 2.15 16.00 10.03
CA ARG A 48 2.80 15.98 11.35
C ARG A 48 3.05 14.55 11.83
N ALA A 49 2.08 13.65 11.65
CA ALA A 49 2.22 12.24 12.01
C ALA A 49 3.29 11.55 11.15
N VAL A 50 3.28 11.76 9.83
CA VAL A 50 4.30 11.20 8.93
C VAL A 50 5.70 11.65 9.32
N HIS A 51 5.90 12.96 9.51
CA HIS A 51 7.21 13.49 9.89
C HIS A 51 7.70 12.94 11.24
N GLY A 52 6.79 12.71 12.19
CA GLY A 52 7.14 12.09 13.45
C GLY A 52 7.52 10.61 13.33
N CYS A 53 6.98 9.89 12.34
CA CYS A 53 7.33 8.50 12.06
C CYS A 53 8.61 8.37 11.22
N GLN A 54 8.93 9.40 10.39
CA GLN A 54 10.17 9.40 9.62
C GLN A 54 11.38 9.54 10.55
N GLY A 55 12.38 8.68 10.36
CA GLY A 55 13.61 8.73 11.15
C GLY A 55 14.40 10.01 10.89
N ASN A 56 14.98 10.57 11.95
CA ASN A 56 16.00 11.59 11.84
C ASN A 56 17.31 10.99 11.26
N LYS A 57 18.38 11.79 11.16
CA LYS A 57 19.69 11.33 10.67
C LYS A 57 20.28 10.15 11.49
N GLN A 58 19.75 9.87 12.69
CA GLN A 58 20.13 8.73 13.54
C GLN A 58 19.20 7.52 13.33
N GLY A 59 18.26 7.56 12.36
CA GLY A 59 17.38 6.44 12.02
C GLY A 59 16.21 6.22 12.97
N ARG A 60 15.93 7.12 13.91
CA ARG A 60 14.81 7.02 14.85
C ARG A 60 13.78 8.11 14.60
N GLY A 61 12.53 7.72 14.41
CA GLY A 61 11.39 8.63 14.42
C GLY A 61 11.02 9.06 15.84
N GLU A 62 10.34 10.18 15.96
CA GLU A 62 9.72 10.65 17.20
C GLU A 62 8.55 9.70 17.60
N PHE A 63 7.86 9.15 16.60
CA PHE A 63 6.75 8.21 16.77
C PHE A 63 7.14 6.82 16.27
N SER A 64 6.66 5.80 16.98
CA SER A 64 6.86 4.40 16.59
C SER A 64 5.92 3.95 15.47
N GLY A 65 4.86 4.69 15.21
CA GLY A 65 3.87 4.38 14.19
C GLY A 65 2.76 5.43 14.16
N MET A 66 1.92 5.33 13.13
CA MET A 66 0.80 6.24 12.89
C MET A 66 -0.50 5.44 12.78
N VAL A 67 -1.54 5.92 13.46
CA VAL A 67 -2.92 5.43 13.32
C VAL A 67 -3.77 6.59 12.82
N THR A 68 -4.50 6.39 11.73
CA THR A 68 -5.32 7.43 11.12
C THR A 68 -6.81 7.18 11.33
N ALA A 69 -7.57 8.24 11.53
CA ALA A 69 -9.01 8.22 11.42
C ALA A 69 -9.45 8.26 9.94
N PRO A 70 -10.69 7.87 9.61
CA PRO A 70 -11.25 8.05 8.29
C PRO A 70 -11.19 9.52 7.84
N VAL A 71 -10.93 9.72 6.54
CA VAL A 71 -10.86 11.04 5.91
C VAL A 71 -11.90 11.13 4.81
N HIS A 72 -12.64 12.23 4.75
CA HIS A 72 -13.61 12.47 3.69
C HIS A 72 -12.92 13.12 2.48
N LYS A 73 -12.58 12.27 1.47
CA LYS A 73 -11.83 12.70 0.28
C LYS A 73 -12.52 13.86 -0.48
N GLY A 74 -13.85 13.77 -0.63
CA GLY A 74 -14.62 14.77 -1.37
C GLY A 74 -14.44 16.16 -0.80
N ILE A 75 -14.57 16.37 0.51
CA ILE A 75 -14.45 17.71 1.11
C ILE A 75 -13.04 18.31 0.97
N ILE A 76 -12.02 17.50 0.91
CA ILE A 76 -10.64 17.95 0.66
C ILE A 76 -10.50 18.39 -0.80
N ASN A 77 -11.05 17.63 -1.74
CA ASN A 77 -11.08 18.02 -3.15
C ASN A 77 -11.95 19.27 -3.39
N ASP A 78 -13.06 19.41 -2.68
CA ASP A 78 -13.92 20.62 -2.73
C ASP A 78 -13.17 21.88 -2.23
N ALA A 79 -12.17 21.70 -1.36
CA ALA A 79 -11.26 22.78 -0.95
C ALA A 79 -10.20 23.12 -2.02
N GLY A 80 -10.23 22.49 -3.19
CA GLY A 80 -9.25 22.67 -4.27
C GLY A 80 -7.93 21.94 -4.04
N ILE A 81 -7.86 20.99 -3.09
CA ILE A 81 -6.66 20.23 -2.78
C ILE A 81 -6.81 18.82 -3.36
N PRO A 82 -6.00 18.42 -4.37
CA PRO A 82 -6.06 17.07 -4.91
C PRO A 82 -5.72 16.02 -3.85
N PHE A 83 -6.68 15.14 -3.56
CA PHE A 83 -6.52 14.08 -2.57
C PHE A 83 -7.24 12.81 -3.02
N THR A 84 -6.49 11.75 -3.27
CA THR A 84 -7.00 10.44 -3.71
C THR A 84 -7.14 9.45 -2.57
N GLY A 85 -6.30 9.59 -1.54
CA GLY A 85 -6.35 8.74 -0.35
C GLY A 85 -5.09 8.84 0.50
N HIS A 86 -5.09 8.08 1.60
CA HIS A 86 -3.93 8.01 2.49
C HIS A 86 -2.69 7.45 1.77
N THR A 87 -2.84 6.43 0.94
CA THR A 87 -1.72 5.75 0.27
C THR A 87 -0.92 6.70 -0.59
N GLU A 88 -1.58 7.43 -1.49
CA GLU A 88 -0.95 8.37 -2.40
C GLU A 88 -0.38 9.59 -1.65
N PHE A 89 -1.12 10.05 -0.65
CA PHE A 89 -0.64 11.13 0.21
C PHE A 89 0.64 10.75 0.96
N LEU A 90 0.67 9.56 1.57
CA LEU A 90 1.84 9.06 2.29
C LEU A 90 3.02 8.82 1.36
N ALA A 91 2.79 8.26 0.18
CA ALA A 91 3.82 8.08 -0.84
C ALA A 91 4.48 9.43 -1.20
N GLY A 92 3.66 10.47 -1.46
CA GLY A 92 4.16 11.82 -1.73
C GLY A 92 4.95 12.42 -0.56
N GLN A 93 4.49 12.24 0.68
CA GLN A 93 5.19 12.75 1.87
C GLN A 93 6.50 12.04 2.16
N THR A 94 6.65 10.78 1.75
CA THR A 94 7.86 9.97 1.99
C THR A 94 8.79 9.90 0.79
N GLY A 95 8.43 10.52 -0.34
CA GLY A 95 9.20 10.44 -1.59
C GLY A 95 9.24 9.01 -2.17
N THR A 96 8.21 8.20 -1.90
CA THR A 96 8.12 6.82 -2.40
C THR A 96 7.49 6.84 -3.79
N GLU A 97 8.25 6.42 -4.79
CA GLU A 97 7.79 6.43 -6.20
C GLU A 97 6.74 5.36 -6.50
N LEU A 98 6.89 4.17 -5.90
CA LEU A 98 5.98 3.06 -6.09
C LEU A 98 5.60 2.43 -4.75
N VAL A 99 4.32 2.33 -4.48
CA VAL A 99 3.75 1.61 -3.33
C VAL A 99 3.02 0.36 -3.80
N VAL A 100 3.13 -0.70 -3.01
CA VAL A 100 2.38 -1.94 -3.24
C VAL A 100 1.36 -2.09 -2.12
N MET A 101 0.09 -2.13 -2.49
CA MET A 101 -0.98 -2.43 -1.55
C MET A 101 -0.95 -3.92 -1.21
N MET A 102 -0.93 -4.23 0.08
CA MET A 102 -1.00 -5.62 0.57
C MET A 102 -2.05 -5.73 1.66
N LEU A 103 -2.95 -6.68 1.51
CA LEU A 103 -3.89 -7.06 2.55
C LEU A 103 -3.39 -8.31 3.27
N VAL A 104 -3.49 -8.28 4.59
CA VAL A 104 -3.04 -9.37 5.46
C VAL A 104 -4.19 -9.77 6.38
N GLY A 105 -4.63 -11.00 6.28
CA GLY A 105 -5.72 -11.51 7.11
C GLY A 105 -5.87 -13.02 6.97
N GLY A 106 -6.38 -13.70 8.02
CA GLY A 106 -6.64 -15.14 7.97
C GLY A 106 -5.43 -16.00 7.60
N GLY A 107 -4.21 -15.53 7.85
CA GLY A 107 -2.98 -16.22 7.44
C GLY A 107 -2.58 -15.97 5.98
N MET A 108 -3.38 -15.25 5.19
CA MET A 108 -3.08 -14.88 3.81
C MET A 108 -2.44 -13.50 3.72
N ARG A 109 -1.64 -13.31 2.66
CA ARG A 109 -1.14 -12.01 2.19
C ARG A 109 -1.46 -11.92 0.71
N VAL A 110 -2.23 -10.89 0.35
CA VAL A 110 -2.57 -10.61 -1.05
C VAL A 110 -2.03 -9.23 -1.41
N ALA A 111 -1.11 -9.18 -2.34
CA ALA A 111 -0.56 -7.95 -2.90
C ALA A 111 -1.22 -7.65 -4.25
N LEU A 112 -1.30 -6.38 -4.60
CA LEU A 112 -1.94 -5.90 -5.83
C LEU A 112 -0.91 -5.25 -6.75
N ALA A 113 -0.91 -5.67 -8.03
CA ALA A 113 -0.10 -5.02 -9.07
C ALA A 113 -0.68 -3.66 -9.45
N THR A 114 -2.01 -3.56 -9.55
CA THR A 114 -2.74 -2.30 -9.72
C THR A 114 -3.81 -2.17 -8.65
N THR A 115 -4.14 -0.93 -8.25
CA THR A 115 -5.12 -0.68 -7.19
C THR A 115 -6.45 -0.15 -7.75
N HIS A 116 -6.66 1.17 -7.75
CA HIS A 116 -7.96 1.79 -8.04
C HIS A 116 -8.02 2.27 -9.51
N LEU A 117 -7.78 1.38 -10.46
CA LEU A 117 -7.95 1.65 -11.89
C LEU A 117 -9.31 1.14 -12.39
N PRO A 118 -9.93 1.82 -13.37
CA PRO A 118 -11.01 1.22 -14.14
C PRO A 118 -10.56 -0.09 -14.77
N LEU A 119 -11.39 -1.13 -14.72
CA LEU A 119 -11.01 -2.47 -15.21
C LEU A 119 -10.48 -2.48 -16.63
N LYS A 120 -11.06 -1.65 -17.51
CA LYS A 120 -10.62 -1.50 -18.92
C LYS A 120 -9.19 -0.99 -19.08
N ASP A 121 -8.65 -0.30 -18.07
CA ASP A 121 -7.33 0.30 -18.10
C ASP A 121 -6.26 -0.59 -17.45
N VAL A 122 -6.69 -1.65 -16.75
CA VAL A 122 -5.80 -2.60 -16.07
C VAL A 122 -4.85 -3.31 -17.04
N PRO A 123 -5.29 -3.87 -18.19
CA PRO A 123 -4.37 -4.56 -19.10
C PRO A 123 -3.20 -3.67 -19.57
N ALA A 124 -3.49 -2.43 -19.90
CA ALA A 124 -2.46 -1.48 -20.33
C ALA A 124 -1.49 -1.07 -19.20
N ALA A 125 -1.95 -1.12 -17.96
CA ALA A 125 -1.13 -0.82 -16.79
C ALA A 125 -0.19 -1.98 -16.41
N ILE A 126 -0.52 -3.23 -16.74
CA ILE A 126 0.33 -4.40 -16.48
C ILE A 126 1.51 -4.42 -17.45
N THR A 127 2.53 -3.69 -17.10
CA THR A 127 3.77 -3.58 -17.88
C THR A 127 4.90 -4.38 -17.25
N ALA A 128 5.92 -4.76 -18.04
CA ALA A 128 7.08 -5.47 -17.52
C ALA A 128 7.80 -4.71 -16.40
N PRO A 129 8.07 -3.39 -16.51
CA PRO A 129 8.67 -2.63 -15.42
C PRO A 129 7.81 -2.61 -14.15
N LEU A 130 6.48 -2.45 -14.28
CA LEU A 130 5.59 -2.46 -13.12
C LEU A 130 5.66 -3.79 -12.38
N LEU A 131 5.47 -4.91 -13.09
CA LEU A 131 5.49 -6.24 -12.48
C LEU A 131 6.83 -6.56 -11.81
N GLU A 132 7.93 -6.22 -12.46
CA GLU A 132 9.26 -6.41 -11.90
C GLU A 132 9.43 -5.63 -10.60
N ASN A 133 9.12 -4.34 -10.60
CA ASN A 133 9.26 -3.48 -9.43
C ASN A 133 8.35 -3.93 -8.29
N VAL A 134 7.09 -4.25 -8.57
CA VAL A 134 6.13 -4.77 -7.59
C VAL A 134 6.66 -6.06 -6.94
N LEU A 135 7.13 -7.02 -7.73
CA LEU A 135 7.65 -8.28 -7.20
C LEU A 135 8.94 -8.11 -6.38
N ARG A 136 9.80 -7.16 -6.77
CA ARG A 136 11.01 -6.82 -6.00
C ARG A 136 10.64 -6.20 -4.64
N ILE A 137 9.66 -5.29 -4.60
CA ILE A 137 9.15 -4.70 -3.35
C ILE A 137 8.54 -5.78 -2.46
N ILE A 138 7.66 -6.63 -3.01
CA ILE A 138 7.04 -7.72 -2.26
C ILE A 138 8.09 -8.64 -1.64
N ARG A 139 9.06 -9.12 -2.44
CA ARG A 139 10.14 -9.98 -1.94
C ARG A 139 10.92 -9.31 -0.83
N HIS A 140 11.35 -8.07 -1.05
CA HIS A 140 12.12 -7.30 -0.07
C HIS A 140 11.37 -7.17 1.25
N ASP A 141 10.10 -6.79 1.21
CA ASP A 141 9.31 -6.57 2.42
C ASP A 141 8.92 -7.88 3.12
N LEU A 142 8.65 -8.94 2.37
CA LEU A 142 8.44 -10.27 2.96
C LEU A 142 9.69 -10.75 3.71
N GLN A 143 10.88 -10.48 3.18
CA GLN A 143 12.14 -10.80 3.83
C GLN A 143 12.42 -9.92 5.04
N SER A 144 12.37 -8.59 4.86
CA SER A 144 12.84 -7.63 5.87
C SER A 144 11.82 -7.37 6.98
N ARG A 145 10.52 -7.37 6.66
CA ARG A 145 9.43 -7.01 7.60
C ARG A 145 8.67 -8.21 8.12
N PHE A 146 8.53 -9.28 7.30
CA PHE A 146 7.82 -10.50 7.70
C PHE A 146 8.77 -11.63 8.10
N GLY A 147 10.09 -11.48 7.93
CA GLY A 147 11.09 -12.47 8.33
C GLY A 147 11.09 -13.75 7.50
N ILE A 148 10.53 -13.74 6.30
CA ILE A 148 10.43 -14.89 5.41
C ILE A 148 11.67 -14.91 4.49
N ALA A 149 12.67 -15.72 4.81
CA ALA A 149 13.95 -15.70 4.12
C ALA A 149 13.86 -15.99 2.60
N GLN A 150 12.98 -16.92 2.20
CA GLN A 150 12.74 -17.27 0.79
C GLN A 150 11.24 -17.25 0.49
N PRO A 151 10.65 -16.06 0.28
CA PRO A 151 9.23 -15.93 0.04
C PRO A 151 8.78 -16.67 -1.23
N ARG A 152 7.70 -17.44 -1.10
CA ARG A 152 7.03 -18.11 -2.21
C ARG A 152 5.85 -17.26 -2.64
N ILE A 153 5.90 -16.72 -3.85
CA ILE A 153 4.89 -15.80 -4.36
C ILE A 153 4.12 -16.50 -5.49
N LEU A 154 2.83 -16.69 -5.30
CA LEU A 154 1.93 -17.11 -6.39
C LEU A 154 1.44 -15.88 -7.14
N VAL A 155 1.45 -15.95 -8.46
CA VAL A 155 1.06 -14.83 -9.34
C VAL A 155 -0.23 -15.22 -10.07
N ALA A 156 -1.29 -14.45 -9.87
CA ALA A 156 -2.52 -14.61 -10.64
C ALA A 156 -2.31 -14.16 -12.09
N GLY A 157 -2.91 -14.86 -13.04
CA GLY A 157 -3.03 -14.37 -14.42
C GLY A 157 -3.92 -13.13 -14.47
N LEU A 158 -3.77 -12.33 -15.49
CA LEU A 158 -4.66 -11.20 -15.76
C LEU A 158 -5.98 -11.66 -16.35
N ASN A 159 -5.87 -12.54 -17.37
CA ASN A 159 -7.01 -13.03 -18.13
C ASN A 159 -7.62 -14.30 -17.52
N PRO A 160 -8.88 -14.62 -17.85
CA PRO A 160 -9.47 -15.91 -17.49
C PRO A 160 -8.58 -17.08 -17.92
N HIS A 161 -8.49 -18.11 -17.06
CA HIS A 161 -7.63 -19.28 -17.28
C HIS A 161 -6.16 -18.93 -17.57
N ALA A 162 -5.67 -17.77 -17.04
CA ALA A 162 -4.33 -17.24 -17.32
C ALA A 162 -4.04 -17.13 -18.83
N GLY A 163 -5.05 -16.65 -19.59
CA GLY A 163 -4.96 -16.40 -21.03
C GLY A 163 -5.13 -17.62 -21.92
N GLU A 164 -5.27 -18.84 -21.38
CA GLU A 164 -5.48 -20.11 -22.11
C GLU A 164 -4.61 -20.23 -23.38
N SER A 165 -3.30 -20.19 -23.20
CA SER A 165 -2.32 -20.23 -24.28
C SER A 165 -2.45 -19.07 -25.31
N GLY A 166 -3.02 -17.94 -24.88
CA GLY A 166 -3.18 -16.72 -25.70
C GLY A 166 -4.53 -16.61 -26.41
N TYR A 167 -5.44 -17.57 -26.21
CA TYR A 167 -6.80 -17.52 -26.79
C TYR A 167 -7.70 -16.51 -26.08
N LEU A 168 -7.49 -16.27 -24.78
CA LEU A 168 -8.28 -15.35 -23.95
C LEU A 168 -7.54 -14.07 -23.58
N GLY A 169 -6.42 -13.80 -24.21
CA GLY A 169 -5.55 -12.65 -23.96
C GLY A 169 -4.08 -13.07 -24.07
N ARG A 170 -3.22 -12.12 -24.33
CA ARG A 170 -1.79 -12.39 -24.58
C ARG A 170 -0.84 -11.76 -23.56
N GLU A 171 -1.38 -11.03 -22.60
CA GLU A 171 -0.62 -10.32 -21.59
C GLU A 171 0.24 -11.27 -20.74
N GLU A 172 -0.24 -12.48 -20.48
CA GLU A 172 0.56 -13.51 -19.81
C GLU A 172 1.78 -13.89 -20.63
N ILE A 173 1.60 -14.11 -21.93
CA ILE A 173 2.67 -14.56 -22.85
C ILE A 173 3.64 -13.42 -23.15
N GLU A 174 3.11 -12.22 -23.41
CA GLU A 174 3.91 -11.10 -23.91
C GLU A 174 4.57 -10.29 -22.81
N VAL A 175 3.97 -10.25 -21.60
CA VAL A 175 4.45 -9.43 -20.49
C VAL A 175 4.81 -10.26 -19.26
N MET A 176 3.86 -11.06 -18.73
CA MET A 176 4.02 -11.65 -17.41
C MET A 176 5.07 -12.76 -17.41
N ILE A 177 4.96 -13.75 -18.31
CA ILE A 177 5.88 -14.91 -18.36
C ILE A 177 7.34 -14.45 -18.53
N PRO A 178 7.67 -13.54 -19.48
CA PRO A 178 9.05 -13.08 -19.63
C PRO A 178 9.64 -12.43 -18.37
N VAL A 179 8.83 -11.65 -17.63
CA VAL A 179 9.26 -11.04 -16.37
C VAL A 179 9.49 -12.10 -15.29
N LEU A 180 8.53 -13.02 -15.14
CA LEU A 180 8.60 -14.06 -14.12
C LEU A 180 9.76 -15.03 -14.36
N ASP A 181 10.04 -15.38 -15.63
CA ASP A 181 11.19 -16.23 -16.01
C ASP A 181 12.51 -15.54 -15.66
N ARG A 182 12.65 -14.26 -15.96
CA ARG A 182 13.83 -13.48 -15.61
C ARG A 182 14.03 -13.45 -14.09
N LEU A 183 12.97 -13.14 -13.32
CA LEU A 183 13.05 -13.09 -11.86
C LEU A 183 13.37 -14.46 -11.26
N ARG A 184 12.85 -15.55 -11.82
CA ARG A 184 13.22 -16.91 -11.40
C ARG A 184 14.71 -17.20 -11.64
N ALA A 185 15.25 -16.76 -12.76
CA ALA A 185 16.69 -16.89 -13.03
C ALA A 185 17.54 -16.08 -12.04
N GLU A 186 17.00 -15.00 -11.46
CA GLU A 186 17.62 -14.22 -10.37
C GLU A 186 17.38 -14.83 -8.97
N GLY A 187 16.76 -16.01 -8.87
CA GLY A 187 16.52 -16.69 -7.60
C GLY A 187 15.26 -16.26 -6.86
N PHE A 188 14.28 -15.67 -7.55
CA PHE A 188 12.93 -15.46 -6.99
C PHE A 188 12.14 -16.77 -7.03
N ASN A 189 11.46 -17.08 -5.94
CA ASN A 189 10.50 -18.17 -5.89
C ASN A 189 9.11 -17.65 -6.26
N VAL A 190 8.88 -17.45 -7.56
CA VAL A 190 7.62 -16.96 -8.12
C VAL A 190 7.03 -18.01 -9.07
N SER A 191 5.70 -18.18 -9.04
CA SER A 191 5.00 -19.08 -9.95
C SER A 191 4.97 -18.53 -11.40
N ALA A 192 4.62 -19.37 -12.38
CA ALA A 192 4.02 -18.88 -13.61
C ALA A 192 2.66 -18.22 -13.31
N PRO A 193 2.08 -17.47 -14.27
CA PRO A 193 0.71 -16.97 -14.09
C PRO A 193 -0.26 -18.14 -13.88
N LEU A 194 -1.06 -18.07 -12.82
CA LEU A 194 -2.03 -19.10 -12.45
C LEU A 194 -3.46 -18.58 -12.64
N PRO A 195 -4.41 -19.43 -13.07
CA PRO A 195 -5.81 -19.05 -13.11
C PRO A 195 -6.31 -18.61 -11.73
N ALA A 196 -6.90 -17.40 -11.66
CA ALA A 196 -7.32 -16.83 -10.38
C ALA A 196 -8.42 -17.64 -9.67
N ASP A 197 -9.32 -18.27 -10.43
CA ASP A 197 -10.41 -19.11 -9.93
C ASP A 197 -9.91 -20.33 -9.13
N THR A 198 -8.75 -20.85 -9.46
CA THR A 198 -8.15 -22.01 -8.78
C THR A 198 -6.98 -21.65 -7.84
N LEU A 199 -6.47 -20.45 -7.95
CA LEU A 199 -5.31 -20.01 -7.17
C LEU A 199 -5.64 -19.89 -5.67
N PHE A 200 -6.81 -19.37 -5.32
CA PHE A 200 -7.22 -19.14 -3.94
C PHE A 200 -7.75 -20.38 -3.21
N THR A 201 -7.46 -21.58 -3.72
CA THR A 201 -7.79 -22.82 -3.02
C THR A 201 -6.91 -23.06 -1.80
N PRO A 202 -7.40 -23.68 -0.71
CA PRO A 202 -6.58 -23.92 0.50
C PRO A 202 -5.27 -24.66 0.20
N HIS A 203 -5.30 -25.61 -0.74
CA HIS A 203 -4.11 -26.35 -1.15
C HIS A 203 -3.02 -25.45 -1.75
N LYS A 204 -3.39 -24.53 -2.62
CA LYS A 204 -2.45 -23.57 -3.23
C LYS A 204 -1.96 -22.56 -2.21
N LEU A 205 -2.87 -22.01 -1.40
CA LEU A 205 -2.51 -21.02 -0.37
C LEU A 205 -1.56 -21.59 0.69
N ALA A 206 -1.67 -22.87 1.04
CA ALA A 206 -0.73 -23.52 1.96
C ALA A 206 0.71 -23.60 1.39
N GLN A 207 0.88 -23.41 0.08
CA GLN A 207 2.17 -23.49 -0.61
C GLN A 207 2.79 -22.12 -0.90
N CYS A 208 2.15 -21.02 -0.45
CA CYS A 208 2.69 -19.68 -0.71
C CYS A 208 2.74 -18.83 0.56
N ASP A 209 3.53 -17.79 0.48
CA ASP A 209 3.66 -16.78 1.52
C ASP A 209 2.94 -15.49 1.14
N CYS A 210 2.71 -15.28 -0.17
CA CYS A 210 1.97 -14.15 -0.72
C CYS A 210 1.38 -14.49 -2.09
N VAL A 211 0.20 -13.97 -2.38
CA VAL A 211 -0.41 -13.96 -3.71
C VAL A 211 -0.25 -12.56 -4.30
N LEU A 212 0.19 -12.46 -5.56
CA LEU A 212 0.12 -11.23 -6.34
C LEU A 212 -1.08 -11.30 -7.28
N SER A 213 -2.05 -10.42 -7.08
CA SER A 213 -3.19 -10.21 -7.98
C SER A 213 -2.94 -9.02 -8.90
N MET A 214 -3.50 -9.08 -10.12
CA MET A 214 -3.30 -8.04 -11.11
C MET A 214 -4.15 -6.80 -10.83
N TYR A 215 -5.32 -6.95 -10.25
CA TYR A 215 -6.23 -5.85 -9.90
C TYR A 215 -7.01 -6.16 -8.61
N HIS A 216 -7.63 -5.11 -8.07
CA HIS A 216 -8.26 -5.11 -6.74
C HIS A 216 -9.25 -6.27 -6.55
N ASP A 217 -10.32 -6.35 -7.35
CA ASP A 217 -11.41 -7.31 -7.16
C ASP A 217 -11.05 -8.75 -7.57
N GLN A 218 -9.84 -8.97 -8.14
CA GLN A 218 -9.34 -10.32 -8.42
C GLN A 218 -8.88 -11.02 -7.15
N GLY A 219 -8.37 -10.27 -6.19
CA GLY A 219 -7.69 -10.81 -5.02
C GLY A 219 -8.40 -10.55 -3.68
N LEU A 220 -9.45 -9.73 -3.65
CA LEU A 220 -10.11 -9.27 -2.43
C LEU A 220 -11.57 -9.68 -2.35
#